data_d661059bfebbf2419f3517d17955cb45
#
_entry.id   d661059bfebbf2419f3517d17955cb45
#
_cell.length_a   1.000
_cell.length_b   1.000
_cell.length_c   1.000
_cell.angle_alpha   90.00
_cell.angle_beta   90.00
_cell.angle_gamma   90.00
#
_symmetry.space_group_name_H-M   'P 1'
#
loop_
_entity.id
_entity.type
_entity.pdbx_description
1 polymer ?
#
loop_
_entity_poly.entity_id
_entity_poly.type
_entity_poly.pdbx_seq_one_letter_code
_entity_poly.pdbx_strand_id
1 'polypeptide(L)'
;MSDIFQQYFLKIYWAKLFNSIKEDIDAALRLDPSARNHLEVFLTYPGIHAVWGYRVAHFLWKVKLKLLARIYSNWVRAVTGIEIHPGAQIGRRFFIDHGMGVVIGATAIVGDDVMIYHDVTLGARTNEAGKRHPTVGNNVVIGSGAKVLGDISIGDGVKINANVVVTKSVPARTMVDSSEFFVI
;
A
#
# COMPACT_ATOMS: atom_id res chain seq x y z
N MET A 1 10.64 9.52 31.70
CA MET A 1 11.29 8.69 30.66
C MET A 1 11.81 9.68 29.64
N SER A 2 13.13 9.84 29.61
CA SER A 2 13.87 11.03 29.26
C SER A 2 13.71 11.52 27.81
N ASP A 3 13.74 12.84 27.62
CA ASP A 3 13.79 13.56 26.33
C ASP A 3 14.83 12.99 25.35
N ILE A 4 15.91 12.39 25.86
CA ILE A 4 16.97 11.73 25.08
C ILE A 4 16.43 10.51 24.32
N PHE A 5 15.58 9.68 24.95
CA PHE A 5 14.99 8.50 24.28
C PHE A 5 14.01 8.91 23.17
N GLN A 6 13.26 9.96 23.41
CA GLN A 6 12.31 10.49 22.44
C GLN A 6 13.02 11.15 21.25
N GLN A 7 14.09 11.89 21.49
CA GLN A 7 14.94 12.47 20.44
C GLN A 7 15.65 11.38 19.60
N TYR A 8 16.16 10.31 20.26
CA TYR A 8 16.80 9.20 19.57
C TYR A 8 15.80 8.41 18.69
N PHE A 9 14.59 8.17 19.21
CA PHE A 9 13.52 7.53 18.49
C PHE A 9 13.09 8.34 17.25
N LEU A 10 12.90 9.64 17.40
CA LEU A 10 12.57 10.53 16.28
C LEU A 10 13.69 10.55 15.24
N LYS A 11 14.95 10.65 15.66
CA LYS A 11 16.10 10.65 14.72
C LYS A 11 16.19 9.37 13.89
N ILE A 12 15.99 8.21 14.52
CA ILE A 12 15.97 6.91 13.83
C ILE A 12 14.76 6.82 12.87
N TYR A 13 13.61 7.29 13.30
CA TYR A 13 12.40 7.28 12.48
C TYR A 13 12.57 8.13 11.22
N TRP A 14 13.07 9.35 11.35
CA TRP A 14 13.31 10.25 10.23
C TRP A 14 14.41 9.72 9.29
N ALA A 15 15.50 9.15 9.80
CA ALA A 15 16.53 8.54 8.98
C ALA A 15 15.97 7.35 8.16
N LYS A 16 15.13 6.51 8.76
CA LYS A 16 14.44 5.42 8.05
C LYS A 16 13.47 5.96 6.98
N LEU A 17 12.77 7.05 7.28
CA LEU A 17 11.85 7.67 6.32
C LEU A 17 12.60 8.23 5.11
N PHE A 18 13.72 8.95 5.30
CA PHE A 18 14.53 9.47 4.20
C PHE A 18 15.13 8.36 3.33
N ASN A 19 15.65 7.28 3.93
CA ASN A 19 16.15 6.13 3.17
C ASN A 19 15.02 5.47 2.36
N SER A 20 13.80 5.40 2.90
CA SER A 20 12.67 4.83 2.21
C SER A 20 12.21 5.68 1.02
N ILE A 21 12.35 7.01 1.06
CA ILE A 21 12.03 7.89 -0.08
C ILE A 21 12.87 7.54 -1.31
N LYS A 22 14.19 7.39 -1.12
CA LYS A 22 15.08 7.00 -2.22
C LYS A 22 14.71 5.60 -2.77
N GLU A 23 14.48 4.63 -1.88
CA GLU A 23 14.08 3.26 -2.29
C GLU A 23 12.77 3.24 -3.08
N ASP A 24 11.79 4.07 -2.71
CA ASP A 24 10.52 4.14 -3.42
C ASP A 24 10.69 4.73 -4.82
N ILE A 25 11.50 5.80 -4.97
CA ILE A 25 11.81 6.39 -6.27
C ILE A 25 12.57 5.39 -7.15
N ASP A 26 13.58 4.70 -6.58
CA ASP A 26 14.34 3.68 -7.31
C ASP A 26 13.43 2.51 -7.73
N ALA A 27 12.44 2.14 -6.90
CA ALA A 27 11.45 1.12 -7.26
C ALA A 27 10.56 1.57 -8.42
N ALA A 28 10.08 2.81 -8.42
CA ALA A 28 9.30 3.37 -9.51
C ALA A 28 10.09 3.38 -10.83
N LEU A 29 11.34 3.87 -10.80
CA LEU A 29 12.24 3.88 -11.98
C LEU A 29 12.52 2.47 -12.53
N ARG A 30 12.53 1.46 -11.67
CA ARG A 30 12.73 0.06 -12.08
C ARG A 30 11.47 -0.57 -12.68
N LEU A 31 10.29 -0.21 -12.15
CA LEU A 31 9.03 -0.88 -12.44
C LEU A 31 8.20 -0.18 -13.52
N ASP A 32 8.40 1.13 -13.73
CA ASP A 32 7.74 1.90 -14.77
C ASP A 32 8.73 2.30 -15.89
N PRO A 33 8.65 1.68 -17.06
CA PRO A 33 9.52 2.04 -18.21
C PRO A 33 9.36 3.48 -18.69
N SER A 34 8.28 4.17 -18.35
CA SER A 34 8.04 5.57 -18.72
C SER A 34 8.73 6.58 -17.80
N ALA A 35 9.19 6.14 -16.63
CA ALA A 35 9.88 6.98 -15.65
C ALA A 35 11.28 7.35 -16.14
N ARG A 36 11.54 8.66 -16.35
CA ARG A 36 12.79 9.12 -16.97
C ARG A 36 13.91 9.41 -15.97
N ASN A 37 13.58 9.92 -14.78
CA ASN A 37 14.56 10.31 -13.77
C ASN A 37 13.93 10.51 -12.40
N HIS A 38 14.76 10.60 -11.36
CA HIS A 38 14.35 10.74 -9.96
C HIS A 38 13.52 12.00 -9.69
N LEU A 39 13.86 13.14 -10.35
CA LEU A 39 13.15 14.40 -10.14
C LEU A 39 11.73 14.33 -10.68
N GLU A 40 11.54 13.72 -11.83
CA GLU A 40 10.21 13.50 -12.39
C GLU A 40 9.35 12.64 -11.48
N VAL A 41 9.86 11.49 -11.02
CA VAL A 41 9.14 10.60 -10.10
C VAL A 41 8.81 11.33 -8.81
N PHE A 42 9.77 12.07 -8.23
CA PHE A 42 9.56 12.84 -7.00
C PHE A 42 8.43 13.89 -7.14
N LEU A 43 8.34 14.56 -8.28
CA LEU A 43 7.41 15.68 -8.46
C LEU A 43 6.04 15.27 -8.99
N THR A 44 5.93 14.17 -9.75
CA THR A 44 4.75 13.92 -10.59
C THR A 44 4.03 12.60 -10.30
N TYR A 45 4.59 11.68 -9.48
CA TYR A 45 4.00 10.37 -9.26
C TYR A 45 3.04 10.38 -8.07
N PRO A 46 1.71 10.35 -8.30
CA PRO A 46 0.73 10.41 -7.21
C PRO A 46 0.81 9.19 -6.29
N GLY A 47 1.17 8.00 -6.82
CA GLY A 47 1.37 6.79 -6.01
C GLY A 47 2.49 6.95 -4.97
N ILE A 48 3.61 7.57 -5.36
CA ILE A 48 4.73 7.87 -4.46
C ILE A 48 4.29 8.86 -3.38
N HIS A 49 3.59 9.93 -3.75
CA HIS A 49 3.08 10.93 -2.79
C HIS A 49 2.08 10.31 -1.81
N ALA A 50 1.21 9.40 -2.27
CA ALA A 50 0.26 8.69 -1.43
C ALA A 50 0.96 7.79 -0.40
N VAL A 51 2.01 7.04 -0.82
CA VAL A 51 2.79 6.18 0.09
C VAL A 51 3.51 7.01 1.14
N TRP A 52 4.13 8.14 0.78
CA TRP A 52 4.77 9.02 1.75
C TRP A 52 3.78 9.67 2.70
N GLY A 53 2.63 10.15 2.18
CA GLY A 53 1.55 10.66 3.00
C GLY A 53 1.00 9.60 3.96
N TYR A 54 0.83 8.36 3.49
CA TYR A 54 0.46 7.24 4.35
C TYR A 54 1.46 7.04 5.50
N ARG A 55 2.78 7.09 5.26
CA ARG A 55 3.78 6.90 6.33
C ARG A 55 3.66 7.94 7.44
N VAL A 56 3.38 9.20 7.08
CA VAL A 56 3.09 10.25 8.06
C VAL A 56 1.79 9.95 8.82
N ALA A 57 0.72 9.61 8.12
CA ALA A 57 -0.55 9.25 8.73
C ALA A 57 -0.43 8.02 9.67
N HIS A 58 0.34 7.02 9.25
CA HIS A 58 0.61 5.80 10.03
C HIS A 58 1.42 6.10 11.31
N PHE A 59 2.39 7.01 11.25
CA PHE A 59 3.09 7.49 12.43
C PHE A 59 2.12 8.15 13.43
N LEU A 60 1.27 9.07 12.98
CA LEU A 60 0.25 9.69 13.82
C LEU A 60 -0.71 8.66 14.44
N TRP A 61 -1.07 7.63 13.66
CA TRP A 61 -1.89 6.52 14.12
C TRP A 61 -1.22 5.72 15.23
N LYS A 62 0.10 5.42 15.09
CA LYS A 62 0.89 4.70 16.10
C LYS A 62 1.05 5.48 17.40
N VAL A 63 1.20 6.78 17.34
CA VAL A 63 1.27 7.64 18.54
C VAL A 63 -0.11 8.00 19.11
N LYS A 64 -1.16 7.27 18.69
CA LYS A 64 -2.56 7.39 19.18
C LYS A 64 -3.30 8.67 18.76
N LEU A 65 -2.74 9.53 17.92
CA LEU A 65 -3.39 10.71 17.36
C LEU A 65 -4.32 10.31 16.17
N LYS A 66 -5.24 9.38 16.43
CA LYS A 66 -6.04 8.70 15.39
C LYS A 66 -6.90 9.65 14.57
N LEU A 67 -7.51 10.67 15.18
CA LEU A 67 -8.33 11.64 14.47
C LEU A 67 -7.47 12.46 13.48
N LEU A 68 -6.32 12.97 13.93
CA LEU A 68 -5.39 13.71 13.07
C LEU A 68 -4.86 12.83 11.93
N ALA A 69 -4.54 11.56 12.22
CA ALA A 69 -4.14 10.59 11.21
C ALA A 69 -5.20 10.44 10.11
N ARG A 70 -6.48 10.37 10.49
CA ARG A 70 -7.61 10.25 9.55
C ARG A 70 -7.85 11.52 8.74
N ILE A 71 -7.78 12.67 9.37
CA ILE A 71 -7.91 13.97 8.68
C ILE A 71 -6.81 14.11 7.62
N TYR A 72 -5.56 13.86 8.02
CA TYR A 72 -4.41 13.93 7.13
C TYR A 72 -4.49 12.89 5.99
N SER A 73 -4.87 11.65 6.29
CA SER A 73 -5.08 10.59 5.28
C SER A 73 -6.15 10.98 4.26
N ASN A 74 -7.25 11.61 4.67
CA ASN A 74 -8.28 12.09 3.76
C ASN A 74 -7.79 13.25 2.87
N TRP A 75 -6.95 14.13 3.40
CA TRP A 75 -6.30 15.16 2.60
C TRP A 75 -5.37 14.54 1.54
N VAL A 76 -4.53 13.56 1.91
CA VAL A 76 -3.68 12.81 0.96
C VAL A 76 -4.54 12.17 -0.14
N ARG A 77 -5.65 11.52 0.23
CA ARG A 77 -6.61 10.96 -0.73
C ARG A 77 -7.15 12.03 -1.69
N ALA A 78 -7.51 13.20 -1.18
CA ALA A 78 -8.07 14.27 -2.00
C ALA A 78 -7.11 14.78 -3.06
N VAL A 79 -5.79 14.82 -2.76
CA VAL A 79 -4.76 15.32 -3.69
C VAL A 79 -4.17 14.25 -4.60
N THR A 80 -4.26 12.96 -4.22
CA THR A 80 -3.66 11.84 -4.99
C THR A 80 -4.67 10.93 -5.67
N GLY A 81 -5.95 10.94 -5.23
CA GLY A 81 -6.96 9.99 -5.66
C GLY A 81 -6.79 8.58 -5.07
N ILE A 82 -5.89 8.41 -4.08
CA ILE A 82 -5.51 7.13 -3.49
C ILE A 82 -5.86 7.12 -2.00
N GLU A 83 -6.64 6.13 -1.58
CA GLU A 83 -6.98 5.94 -0.17
C GLU A 83 -6.15 4.84 0.46
N ILE A 84 -5.29 5.19 1.43
CA ILE A 84 -4.61 4.23 2.29
C ILE A 84 -5.00 4.54 3.74
N HIS A 85 -5.69 3.59 4.39
CA HIS A 85 -6.05 3.76 5.79
C HIS A 85 -4.80 3.80 6.68
N PRO A 86 -4.66 4.77 7.60
CA PRO A 86 -3.44 4.90 8.43
C PRO A 86 -3.17 3.70 9.35
N GLY A 87 -4.15 2.83 9.58
CA GLY A 87 -3.98 1.59 10.34
C GLY A 87 -3.40 0.42 9.53
N ALA A 88 -3.37 0.51 8.20
CA ALA A 88 -2.75 -0.52 7.35
C ALA A 88 -1.26 -0.67 7.67
N GLN A 89 -0.67 -1.81 7.29
CA GLN A 89 0.76 -2.07 7.41
C GLN A 89 1.32 -2.27 6.01
N ILE A 90 2.19 -1.36 5.57
CA ILE A 90 2.78 -1.37 4.23
C ILE A 90 4.29 -1.54 4.35
N GLY A 91 4.83 -2.51 3.64
CA GLY A 91 6.25 -2.81 3.56
C GLY A 91 7.05 -1.78 2.75
N ARG A 92 8.26 -2.18 2.37
CA ARG A 92 9.22 -1.32 1.65
C ARG A 92 9.04 -1.45 0.14
N ARG A 93 9.41 -0.41 -0.61
CA ARG A 93 9.39 -0.39 -2.09
C ARG A 93 8.00 -0.75 -2.65
N PHE A 94 6.96 -0.31 -1.94
CA PHE A 94 5.59 -0.46 -2.40
C PHE A 94 5.32 0.57 -3.49
N PHE A 95 5.00 0.11 -4.68
CA PHE A 95 4.78 0.97 -5.83
C PHE A 95 3.31 0.92 -6.29
N ILE A 96 2.70 2.09 -6.43
CA ILE A 96 1.35 2.27 -6.95
C ILE A 96 1.48 3.00 -8.29
N ASP A 97 1.19 2.28 -9.37
CA ASP A 97 1.21 2.84 -10.71
C ASP A 97 -0.14 3.47 -11.07
N HIS A 98 -0.12 4.69 -11.61
CA HIS A 98 -1.28 5.55 -11.86
C HIS A 98 -2.06 5.92 -10.58
N GLY A 99 -2.62 4.98 -9.88
CA GLY A 99 -3.11 5.02 -8.52
C GLY A 99 -4.54 5.50 -8.32
N MET A 100 -5.16 6.21 -9.25
CA MET A 100 -6.54 6.69 -9.10
C MET A 100 -7.48 5.55 -8.72
N GLY A 101 -8.33 5.74 -7.70
CA GLY A 101 -9.32 4.76 -7.25
C GLY A 101 -8.78 3.63 -6.38
N VAL A 102 -7.48 3.60 -6.06
CA VAL A 102 -6.92 2.62 -5.11
C VAL A 102 -7.52 2.83 -3.72
N VAL A 103 -7.92 1.71 -3.07
CA VAL A 103 -8.41 1.70 -1.68
C VAL A 103 -7.72 0.59 -0.90
N ILE A 104 -7.00 0.94 0.16
CA ILE A 104 -6.34 0.00 1.08
C ILE A 104 -6.94 0.15 2.48
N GLY A 105 -7.63 -0.91 2.94
CA GLY A 105 -8.39 -0.90 4.19
C GLY A 105 -7.54 -1.02 5.45
N ALA A 106 -8.17 -0.75 6.60
CA ALA A 106 -7.55 -0.52 7.90
C ALA A 106 -6.66 -1.65 8.44
N THR A 107 -7.00 -2.90 8.16
CA THR A 107 -6.25 -4.08 8.64
C THR A 107 -5.52 -4.82 7.53
N ALA A 108 -5.36 -4.18 6.35
CA ALA A 108 -4.54 -4.72 5.27
C ALA A 108 -3.07 -4.78 5.70
N ILE A 109 -2.39 -5.84 5.27
CA ILE A 109 -0.95 -6.01 5.42
C ILE A 109 -0.40 -6.22 4.01
N VAL A 110 0.63 -5.46 3.66
CA VAL A 110 1.31 -5.54 2.36
C VAL A 110 2.80 -5.73 2.61
N GLY A 111 3.38 -6.73 2.01
CA GLY A 111 4.81 -7.04 2.09
C GLY A 111 5.71 -6.07 1.33
N ASP A 112 6.95 -6.47 1.15
CA ASP A 112 7.98 -5.72 0.42
C ASP A 112 7.87 -5.97 -1.10
N ASP A 113 8.30 -5.00 -1.90
CA ASP A 113 8.38 -5.09 -3.38
C ASP A 113 7.02 -5.42 -4.04
N VAL A 114 5.94 -4.93 -3.48
CA VAL A 114 4.60 -5.12 -4.05
C VAL A 114 4.28 -3.98 -5.00
N MET A 115 3.73 -4.31 -6.17
CA MET A 115 3.24 -3.36 -7.17
C MET A 115 1.74 -3.52 -7.36
N ILE A 116 1.01 -2.41 -7.33
CA ILE A 116 -0.42 -2.38 -7.65
C ILE A 116 -0.71 -1.28 -8.66
N TYR A 117 -1.76 -1.48 -9.45
CA TYR A 117 -2.23 -0.49 -10.41
C TYR A 117 -3.44 0.30 -9.89
N HIS A 118 -3.91 1.25 -10.69
CA HIS A 118 -5.11 2.02 -10.41
C HIS A 118 -6.33 1.14 -10.13
N ASP A 119 -7.29 1.67 -9.38
CA ASP A 119 -8.56 1.03 -9.04
C ASP A 119 -8.45 -0.33 -8.31
N VAL A 120 -7.28 -0.66 -7.77
CA VAL A 120 -7.10 -1.85 -6.92
C VAL A 120 -7.74 -1.61 -5.55
N THR A 121 -8.49 -2.61 -5.06
CA THR A 121 -9.06 -2.58 -3.71
C THR A 121 -8.52 -3.72 -2.86
N LEU A 122 -7.90 -3.40 -1.72
CA LEU A 122 -7.64 -4.34 -0.63
C LEU A 122 -8.71 -4.14 0.45
N GLY A 123 -9.85 -4.81 0.28
CA GLY A 123 -11.10 -4.52 0.97
C GLY A 123 -11.53 -5.60 1.98
N ALA A 124 -12.58 -5.28 2.75
CA ALA A 124 -13.25 -6.22 3.63
C ALA A 124 -14.45 -6.87 2.92
N ARG A 125 -14.88 -8.05 3.39
CA ARG A 125 -16.15 -8.70 2.99
C ARG A 125 -17.21 -8.63 4.08
N THR A 126 -16.81 -8.35 5.31
CA THR A 126 -17.69 -8.29 6.47
C THR A 126 -17.56 -6.95 7.18
N ASN A 127 -18.56 -6.57 7.96
CA ASN A 127 -18.54 -5.38 8.81
C ASN A 127 -18.09 -5.68 10.25
N GLU A 128 -17.58 -6.88 10.50
CA GLU A 128 -17.10 -7.29 11.81
C GLU A 128 -15.82 -6.55 12.21
N ALA A 129 -15.62 -6.39 13.50
CA ALA A 129 -14.40 -5.83 14.06
C ALA A 129 -13.22 -6.82 13.92
N GLY A 130 -11.99 -6.31 13.91
CA GLY A 130 -10.78 -7.13 13.85
C GLY A 130 -10.16 -7.21 12.45
N LYS A 131 -9.38 -8.26 12.20
CA LYS A 131 -8.74 -8.52 10.90
C LYS A 131 -9.80 -8.92 9.88
N ARG A 132 -9.92 -8.13 8.79
CA ARG A 132 -10.94 -8.32 7.75
C ARG A 132 -10.49 -7.89 6.35
N HIS A 133 -9.25 -7.45 6.21
CA HIS A 133 -8.64 -7.07 4.96
C HIS A 133 -7.48 -8.01 4.64
N PRO A 134 -7.08 -8.15 3.37
CA PRO A 134 -6.09 -9.13 2.96
C PRO A 134 -4.70 -8.91 3.56
N THR A 135 -3.95 -10.00 3.61
CA THR A 135 -2.51 -10.02 3.83
C THR A 135 -1.84 -10.38 2.50
N VAL A 136 -1.07 -9.47 1.94
CA VAL A 136 -0.35 -9.61 0.69
C VAL A 136 1.13 -9.84 1.00
N GLY A 137 1.69 -10.92 0.47
CA GLY A 137 3.11 -11.28 0.61
C GLY A 137 4.05 -10.36 -0.16
N ASN A 138 5.29 -10.80 -0.32
CA ASN A 138 6.34 -10.04 -1.00
C ASN A 138 6.34 -10.29 -2.52
N ASN A 139 6.86 -9.33 -3.29
CA ASN A 139 7.01 -9.46 -4.76
C ASN A 139 5.69 -9.76 -5.49
N VAL A 140 4.57 -9.29 -4.98
CA VAL A 140 3.23 -9.49 -5.56
C VAL A 140 2.92 -8.36 -6.55
N VAL A 141 2.28 -8.71 -7.67
CA VAL A 141 1.76 -7.74 -8.65
C VAL A 141 0.25 -7.87 -8.73
N ILE A 142 -0.48 -6.76 -8.57
CA ILE A 142 -1.94 -6.72 -8.64
C ILE A 142 -2.37 -5.80 -9.78
N GLY A 143 -2.95 -6.37 -10.81
CA GLY A 143 -3.39 -5.68 -12.01
C GLY A 143 -4.52 -4.67 -11.75
N SER A 144 -4.69 -3.75 -12.70
CA SER A 144 -5.66 -2.66 -12.61
C SER A 144 -7.09 -3.15 -12.37
N GLY A 145 -7.83 -2.46 -11.51
CA GLY A 145 -9.21 -2.80 -11.21
C GLY A 145 -9.42 -4.05 -10.36
N ALA A 146 -8.38 -4.82 -10.02
CA ALA A 146 -8.54 -6.04 -9.23
C ALA A 146 -9.03 -5.74 -7.81
N LYS A 147 -9.89 -6.62 -7.28
CA LYS A 147 -10.47 -6.50 -5.94
C LYS A 147 -10.06 -7.71 -5.09
N VAL A 148 -9.23 -7.50 -4.07
CA VAL A 148 -8.81 -8.53 -3.12
C VAL A 148 -9.57 -8.31 -1.82
N LEU A 149 -10.48 -9.24 -1.50
CA LEU A 149 -11.51 -8.98 -0.50
C LEU A 149 -11.53 -10.03 0.61
N GLY A 150 -11.54 -9.58 1.85
CA GLY A 150 -11.68 -10.41 3.05
C GLY A 150 -10.35 -10.64 3.79
N ASP A 151 -10.41 -11.37 4.89
CA ASP A 151 -9.22 -11.83 5.62
C ASP A 151 -8.62 -13.06 4.92
N ILE A 152 -7.94 -12.82 3.81
CA ILE A 152 -7.30 -13.83 2.97
C ILE A 152 -5.81 -13.55 2.82
N SER A 153 -5.04 -14.56 2.47
CA SER A 153 -3.59 -14.45 2.25
C SER A 153 -3.27 -14.60 0.77
N ILE A 154 -2.52 -13.65 0.24
CA ILE A 154 -1.92 -13.70 -1.09
C ILE A 154 -0.43 -14.02 -0.91
N GLY A 155 0.00 -15.18 -1.36
CA GLY A 155 1.38 -15.65 -1.17
C GLY A 155 2.42 -14.83 -1.94
N ASP A 156 3.70 -15.01 -1.61
CA ASP A 156 4.81 -14.32 -2.26
C ASP A 156 4.86 -14.60 -3.77
N GLY A 157 5.17 -13.58 -4.55
CA GLY A 157 5.34 -13.68 -6.00
C GLY A 157 4.06 -13.97 -6.80
N VAL A 158 2.89 -13.83 -6.19
CA VAL A 158 1.59 -13.95 -6.88
C VAL A 158 1.42 -12.81 -7.87
N LYS A 159 0.84 -13.12 -9.03
CA LYS A 159 0.38 -12.14 -10.02
C LYS A 159 -1.12 -12.24 -10.17
N ILE A 160 -1.84 -11.16 -9.90
CA ILE A 160 -3.30 -11.06 -10.10
C ILE A 160 -3.54 -10.22 -11.35
N ASN A 161 -4.25 -10.78 -12.33
CA ASN A 161 -4.57 -10.07 -13.56
C ASN A 161 -5.59 -8.94 -13.32
N ALA A 162 -5.72 -8.06 -14.31
CA ALA A 162 -6.62 -6.91 -14.24
C ALA A 162 -8.09 -7.34 -14.07
N ASN A 163 -8.86 -6.56 -13.29
CA ASN A 163 -10.29 -6.75 -13.03
C ASN A 163 -10.67 -8.09 -12.38
N VAL A 164 -9.73 -8.81 -11.80
CA VAL A 164 -10.01 -10.06 -11.08
C VAL A 164 -10.53 -9.77 -9.68
N VAL A 165 -11.57 -10.51 -9.25
CA VAL A 165 -12.08 -10.46 -7.87
C VAL A 165 -11.59 -11.70 -7.12
N VAL A 166 -10.72 -11.49 -6.12
CA VAL A 166 -10.13 -12.54 -5.29
C VAL A 166 -10.77 -12.54 -3.91
N THR A 167 -11.39 -13.66 -3.54
CA THR A 167 -12.09 -13.83 -2.25
C THR A 167 -11.62 -15.05 -1.45
N LYS A 168 -10.59 -15.75 -1.97
CA LYS A 168 -9.96 -16.90 -1.33
C LYS A 168 -8.45 -16.71 -1.30
N SER A 169 -7.78 -17.34 -0.34
CA SER A 169 -6.32 -17.30 -0.26
C SER A 169 -5.66 -17.93 -1.49
N VAL A 170 -4.54 -17.34 -1.93
CA VAL A 170 -3.79 -17.74 -3.13
C VAL A 170 -2.40 -18.20 -2.72
N PRO A 171 -1.96 -19.41 -3.09
CA PRO A 171 -0.60 -19.91 -2.84
C PRO A 171 0.47 -19.03 -3.51
N ALA A 172 1.70 -19.08 -2.98
CA ALA A 172 2.82 -18.35 -3.56
C ALA A 172 3.09 -18.73 -5.03
N ARG A 173 3.58 -17.76 -5.82
CA ARG A 173 3.99 -17.91 -7.22
C ARG A 173 2.86 -18.34 -8.16
N THR A 174 1.61 -18.10 -7.79
CA THR A 174 0.43 -18.38 -8.60
C THR A 174 0.10 -17.17 -9.48
N MET A 175 -0.35 -17.42 -10.71
CA MET A 175 -1.02 -16.43 -11.55
C MET A 175 -2.53 -16.60 -11.41
N VAL A 176 -3.23 -15.53 -11.09
CA VAL A 176 -4.70 -15.51 -10.91
C VAL A 176 -5.33 -14.79 -12.07
N ASP A 177 -6.14 -15.52 -12.85
CA ASP A 177 -6.85 -15.00 -14.01
C ASP A 177 -8.37 -15.05 -13.79
N SER A 178 -9.13 -14.30 -14.56
CA SER A 178 -10.59 -14.23 -14.51
C SER A 178 -11.30 -15.57 -14.76
N SER A 179 -10.67 -16.46 -15.51
CA SER A 179 -11.23 -17.79 -15.82
C SER A 179 -11.28 -18.76 -14.62
N GLU A 180 -10.50 -18.52 -13.57
CA GLU A 180 -10.37 -19.47 -12.45
C GLU A 180 -11.17 -19.09 -11.18
N PHE A 181 -11.72 -17.88 -11.11
CA PHE A 181 -12.28 -17.34 -9.85
C PHE A 181 -13.73 -16.85 -9.92
N PHE A 182 -14.44 -17.04 -11.03
CA PHE A 182 -15.89 -16.90 -11.09
C PHE A 182 -16.58 -18.14 -10.51
N VAL A 183 -16.61 -18.25 -9.18
CA VAL A 183 -17.58 -19.10 -8.48
C VAL A 183 -18.49 -18.16 -7.70
N ILE A 184 -19.67 -17.95 -8.27
CA ILE A 184 -20.80 -17.27 -7.62
C ILE A 184 -21.28 -18.11 -6.43
#